data_b69aaff7d3af424e4a5e0d07d4139139
#
_entry.id   b69aaff7d3af424e4a5e0d07d4139139
#
_cell.length_a   1.000
_cell.length_b   1.000
_cell.length_c   1.000
_cell.angle_alpha   90.00
_cell.angle_beta   90.00
_cell.angle_gamma   90.00
#
_symmetry.space_group_name_H-M   'P 1'
#
loop_
_entity.id
_entity.type
_entity.pdbx_description
1 polymer ?
#
loop_
_entity_poly.entity_id
_entity_poly.type
_entity_poly.pdbx_seq_one_letter_code
_entity_poly.pdbx_strand_id
1 'polypeptide(L)'
;MSAQDAFVFRDATVLDGTENMEPRIGQTVLVEDGRIAAVGPAAEVDAPMGAREIDLGGAYLLPGLINMHVHLCGSGRPTSAGDAGALMKRLDNPVGRAIVRGLLRKRAQQQLASGVTTVRGAGDPLYGDIAVRDEFNAGKHVGPRLIASGTGVTVPGGHGAGLFAQIAESPEDAAELVREIAAHGADVIKLFVTGGVFDAEKVGEPGVLRMSEEVARAACEAAHRLGLSVMAHVESTEGVRVALRAGVDTIEHGAPMTPEIVDLYRGGAGTQLEGRTPSVTCTISPALPFVKLPLEKTHSTEVQKANGDIVCEGIVQSARDALAAGIPVGLGTDSSCPYVTQYDMWREVAYFAKYVGVSNAFALHTATAVNARLLGLGDETGTVEVGKSADLIVVDANPLDDLSALRDVRHVMCRGAFVERPRVKHIAELDEELDWIMSQPVA
;
A
#
# COMPACT_ATOMS: atom_id res chain seq x y z
N MET A 1 20.34 -29.80 -6.82
CA MET A 1 19.84 -28.69 -5.98
C MET A 1 20.88 -28.47 -4.92
N SER A 2 21.40 -27.26 -4.79
CA SER A 2 22.42 -26.97 -3.76
C SER A 2 21.66 -26.75 -2.45
N ALA A 3 22.12 -27.39 -1.36
CA ALA A 3 21.58 -27.23 -0.01
C ALA A 3 21.71 -25.80 0.55
N GLN A 4 22.15 -24.83 -0.26
CA GLN A 4 22.40 -23.44 0.12
C GLN A 4 21.14 -22.57 0.10
N ASP A 5 20.01 -23.05 -0.45
CA ASP A 5 18.78 -22.25 -0.62
C ASP A 5 17.62 -22.72 0.29
N ALA A 6 17.89 -23.62 1.25
CA ALA A 6 16.90 -24.07 2.21
C ALA A 6 17.08 -23.39 3.58
N PHE A 7 15.95 -22.95 4.16
CA PHE A 7 15.86 -22.37 5.50
C PHE A 7 14.86 -23.17 6.36
N VAL A 8 15.20 -23.36 7.63
CA VAL A 8 14.33 -24.01 8.59
C VAL A 8 14.15 -23.10 9.80
N PHE A 9 12.96 -22.58 9.97
CA PHE A 9 12.58 -21.80 11.15
C PHE A 9 12.00 -22.78 12.18
N ARG A 10 12.67 -22.94 13.31
CA ARG A 10 12.26 -23.84 14.39
C ARG A 10 11.63 -23.08 15.54
N ASP A 11 10.78 -23.77 16.29
CA ASP A 11 10.10 -23.26 17.47
C ASP A 11 9.41 -21.91 17.23
N ALA A 12 8.64 -21.84 16.12
CA ALA A 12 7.83 -20.69 15.76
C ALA A 12 6.44 -20.76 16.39
N THR A 13 5.91 -19.62 16.81
CA THR A 13 4.46 -19.44 16.94
C THR A 13 3.95 -18.89 15.62
N VAL A 14 3.30 -19.73 14.80
CA VAL A 14 2.83 -19.34 13.47
C VAL A 14 1.46 -18.66 13.56
N LEU A 15 1.37 -17.45 13.01
CA LEU A 15 0.14 -16.75 12.66
C LEU A 15 -0.03 -16.84 11.14
N ASP A 16 -1.01 -17.60 10.67
CA ASP A 16 -1.04 -18.03 9.27
C ASP A 16 -1.58 -17.00 8.27
N GLY A 17 -2.08 -15.84 8.74
CA GLY A 17 -2.66 -14.80 7.88
C GLY A 17 -4.15 -15.02 7.55
N THR A 18 -4.79 -16.09 8.00
CA THR A 18 -6.23 -16.29 7.86
C THR A 18 -7.03 -15.35 8.74
N GLU A 19 -8.34 -15.23 8.53
CA GLU A 19 -9.19 -14.29 9.27
C GLU A 19 -9.21 -14.55 10.78
N ASN A 20 -9.23 -15.82 11.19
CA ASN A 20 -9.25 -16.21 12.60
C ASN A 20 -7.86 -16.27 13.24
N MET A 21 -6.82 -16.44 12.47
CA MET A 21 -5.39 -16.34 12.79
C MET A 21 -5.04 -16.86 14.20
N GLU A 22 -5.45 -18.10 14.52
CA GLU A 22 -5.13 -18.71 15.81
C GLU A 22 -3.62 -19.02 15.90
N PRO A 23 -2.92 -18.65 17.01
CA PRO A 23 -1.51 -18.92 17.18
C PRO A 23 -1.22 -20.43 17.25
N ARG A 24 -0.40 -20.94 16.33
CA ARG A 24 0.08 -22.33 16.33
C ARG A 24 1.48 -22.36 16.90
N ILE A 25 1.59 -22.83 18.17
CA ILE A 25 2.84 -22.83 18.95
C ILE A 25 3.73 -24.03 18.56
N GLY A 26 5.06 -23.86 18.64
CA GLY A 26 6.04 -24.92 18.46
C GLY A 26 6.14 -25.46 17.03
N GLN A 27 5.82 -24.62 16.05
CA GLN A 27 5.87 -25.03 14.65
C GLN A 27 7.28 -24.91 14.06
N THR A 28 7.53 -25.74 13.06
CA THR A 28 8.68 -25.63 12.16
C THR A 28 8.17 -25.22 10.79
N VAL A 29 8.83 -24.23 10.18
CA VAL A 29 8.55 -23.79 8.80
C VAL A 29 9.80 -24.06 7.96
N LEU A 30 9.64 -24.91 6.93
CA LEU A 30 10.67 -25.18 5.93
C LEU A 30 10.43 -24.32 4.70
N VAL A 31 11.48 -23.67 4.25
CA VAL A 31 11.50 -22.90 2.99
C VAL A 31 12.54 -23.51 2.07
N GLU A 32 12.16 -23.86 0.85
CA GLU A 32 13.03 -24.36 -0.22
C GLU A 32 12.73 -23.59 -1.51
N ASP A 33 13.78 -23.20 -2.23
CA ASP A 33 13.70 -22.49 -3.51
C ASP A 33 12.77 -21.25 -3.45
N GLY A 34 12.80 -20.54 -2.30
CA GLY A 34 12.00 -19.33 -2.06
C GLY A 34 10.51 -19.57 -1.78
N ARG A 35 10.09 -20.83 -1.60
CA ARG A 35 8.71 -21.22 -1.28
C ARG A 35 8.61 -21.95 0.06
N ILE A 36 7.46 -21.86 0.69
CA ILE A 36 7.13 -22.60 1.89
C ILE A 36 6.93 -24.08 1.48
N ALA A 37 7.85 -24.94 1.88
CA ALA A 37 7.81 -26.36 1.54
C ALA A 37 7.05 -27.19 2.57
N ALA A 38 7.13 -26.82 3.87
CA ALA A 38 6.38 -27.49 4.93
C ALA A 38 6.11 -26.54 6.10
N VAL A 39 5.01 -26.78 6.81
CA VAL A 39 4.63 -26.11 8.06
C VAL A 39 4.00 -27.16 8.98
N GLY A 40 4.56 -27.38 10.17
CA GLY A 40 4.01 -28.34 11.13
C GLY A 40 4.89 -28.50 12.37
N PRO A 41 4.52 -29.42 13.28
CA PRO A 41 5.36 -29.79 14.40
C PRO A 41 6.74 -30.28 13.94
N ALA A 42 7.78 -30.07 14.75
CA ALA A 42 9.15 -30.41 14.40
C ALA A 42 9.35 -31.89 13.99
N ALA A 43 8.55 -32.80 14.54
CA ALA A 43 8.60 -34.20 14.21
C ALA A 43 8.01 -34.56 12.81
N GLU A 44 7.28 -33.65 12.20
CA GLU A 44 6.59 -33.81 10.91
C GLU A 44 7.30 -33.08 9.76
N VAL A 45 8.35 -32.28 10.07
CA VAL A 45 9.06 -31.49 9.07
C VAL A 45 10.50 -31.98 8.93
N ASP A 46 10.76 -32.72 7.86
CA ASP A 46 12.09 -33.21 7.51
C ASP A 46 12.90 -32.10 6.82
N ALA A 47 13.92 -31.62 7.52
CA ALA A 47 14.82 -30.61 6.98
C ALA A 47 15.90 -31.27 6.11
N PRO A 48 16.20 -30.76 4.89
CA PRO A 48 17.27 -31.28 4.08
C PRO A 48 18.64 -31.01 4.74
N MET A 49 19.57 -31.93 4.56
CA MET A 49 20.92 -31.81 5.10
C MET A 49 21.62 -30.58 4.53
N GLY A 50 22.08 -29.68 5.41
CA GLY A 50 22.74 -28.42 5.04
C GLY A 50 21.79 -27.23 4.94
N ALA A 51 20.50 -27.40 5.24
CA ALA A 51 19.59 -26.26 5.39
C ALA A 51 20.06 -25.31 6.51
N ARG A 52 19.86 -24.01 6.31
CA ARG A 52 20.15 -23.02 7.35
C ARG A 52 19.05 -23.04 8.41
N GLU A 53 19.41 -23.48 9.61
CA GLU A 53 18.47 -23.51 10.73
C GLU A 53 18.49 -22.18 11.50
N ILE A 54 17.29 -21.71 11.86
CA ILE A 54 17.05 -20.50 12.63
C ILE A 54 16.08 -20.85 13.76
N ASP A 55 16.58 -20.82 14.99
CA ASP A 55 15.74 -21.01 16.18
C ASP A 55 15.06 -19.70 16.53
N LEU A 56 13.74 -19.72 16.54
CA LEU A 56 12.91 -18.56 16.84
C LEU A 56 12.59 -18.41 18.34
N GLY A 57 12.74 -19.49 19.12
CA GLY A 57 12.54 -19.48 20.57
C GLY A 57 11.13 -19.05 20.98
N GLY A 58 10.12 -19.49 20.23
CA GLY A 58 8.71 -19.16 20.45
C GLY A 58 8.23 -17.83 19.80
N ALA A 59 9.11 -17.08 19.12
CA ALA A 59 8.73 -15.84 18.44
C ALA A 59 7.67 -16.08 17.35
N TYR A 60 6.95 -15.02 17.00
CA TYR A 60 5.81 -15.08 16.06
C TYR A 60 6.30 -14.96 14.62
N LEU A 61 5.97 -15.97 13.82
CA LEU A 61 6.21 -15.99 12.38
C LEU A 61 4.87 -15.82 11.66
N LEU A 62 4.79 -14.84 10.76
CA LEU A 62 3.57 -14.48 10.05
C LEU A 62 3.88 -14.06 8.61
N PRO A 63 2.86 -13.94 7.73
CA PRO A 63 3.07 -13.42 6.39
C PRO A 63 3.63 -12.00 6.45
N GLY A 64 4.47 -11.63 5.50
CA GLY A 64 4.90 -10.26 5.32
C GLY A 64 3.72 -9.33 5.04
N LEU A 65 3.79 -8.11 5.56
CA LEU A 65 2.77 -7.09 5.32
C LEU A 65 2.74 -6.69 3.85
N ILE A 66 1.56 -6.33 3.37
CA ILE A 66 1.33 -5.85 2.01
C ILE A 66 0.76 -4.42 2.09
N ASN A 67 1.43 -3.47 1.44
CA ASN A 67 1.02 -2.07 1.41
C ASN A 67 0.46 -1.73 0.02
N MET A 68 -0.86 -1.51 -0.07
CA MET A 68 -1.55 -1.31 -1.35
C MET A 68 -1.49 0.12 -1.89
N HIS A 69 -0.90 1.07 -1.15
CA HIS A 69 -0.82 2.46 -1.59
C HIS A 69 0.48 3.10 -1.12
N VAL A 70 1.44 3.22 -2.02
CA VAL A 70 2.78 3.73 -1.71
C VAL A 70 3.24 4.72 -2.78
N HIS A 71 3.74 5.86 -2.34
CA HIS A 71 4.63 6.70 -3.14
C HIS A 71 6.05 6.53 -2.61
N LEU A 72 7.02 6.23 -3.46
CA LEU A 72 8.41 6.03 -3.05
C LEU A 72 9.24 7.32 -3.13
N CYS A 73 8.69 8.41 -3.68
CA CYS A 73 9.44 9.65 -3.93
C CYS A 73 9.74 10.47 -2.68
N GLY A 74 8.96 10.36 -1.60
CA GLY A 74 9.09 11.16 -0.37
C GLY A 74 9.58 10.39 0.85
N SER A 75 9.88 11.12 1.93
CA SER A 75 10.37 10.57 3.20
C SER A 75 9.36 10.57 4.34
N GLY A 76 8.22 11.19 4.14
CA GLY A 76 7.28 11.48 5.22
C GLY A 76 7.63 12.73 6.04
N ARG A 77 8.78 13.38 5.80
CA ARG A 77 9.08 14.64 6.49
C ARG A 77 8.16 15.73 6.02
N PRO A 78 7.51 16.50 6.92
CA PRO A 78 6.82 17.71 6.54
C PRO A 78 7.84 18.70 5.96
N THR A 79 7.62 19.10 4.73
CA THR A 79 8.45 20.10 4.04
C THR A 79 7.55 21.19 3.50
N SER A 80 8.00 22.44 3.56
CA SER A 80 7.34 23.51 2.83
C SER A 80 7.28 23.18 1.35
N ALA A 81 6.15 23.41 0.73
CA ALA A 81 5.94 23.17 -0.69
C ALA A 81 6.98 23.95 -1.52
N GLY A 82 7.99 23.25 -1.99
CA GLY A 82 8.87 23.71 -3.05
C GLY A 82 8.25 23.37 -4.40
N ASP A 83 8.74 23.97 -5.49
CA ASP A 83 8.33 23.57 -6.83
C ASP A 83 8.94 22.18 -7.19
N ALA A 84 8.30 21.13 -6.66
CA ALA A 84 8.70 19.76 -6.88
C ALA A 84 8.59 19.37 -8.36
N GLY A 85 7.62 19.93 -9.08
CA GLY A 85 7.46 19.71 -10.52
C GLY A 85 8.63 20.29 -11.33
N ALA A 86 9.09 21.50 -11.02
CA ALA A 86 10.28 22.07 -11.67
C ALA A 86 11.54 21.25 -11.34
N LEU A 87 11.66 20.73 -10.12
CA LEU A 87 12.76 19.86 -9.76
C LEU A 87 12.73 18.58 -10.59
N MET A 88 11.58 17.94 -10.75
CA MET A 88 11.45 16.72 -11.57
C MET A 88 11.81 16.97 -13.02
N LYS A 89 11.37 18.08 -13.62
CA LYS A 89 11.78 18.47 -14.98
C LYS A 89 13.30 18.63 -15.12
N ARG A 90 13.98 19.17 -14.10
CA ARG A 90 15.47 19.29 -14.12
C ARG A 90 16.17 17.95 -13.95
N LEU A 91 15.54 16.99 -13.27
CA LEU A 91 16.04 15.63 -13.08
C LEU A 91 15.68 14.70 -14.24
N ASP A 92 14.90 15.15 -15.21
CA ASP A 92 14.54 14.35 -16.38
C ASP A 92 15.69 14.30 -17.41
N ASN A 93 16.76 13.66 -17.02
CA ASN A 93 17.94 13.35 -17.81
C ASN A 93 18.60 12.07 -17.28
N PRO A 94 19.51 11.41 -18.01
CA PRO A 94 20.07 10.12 -17.60
C PRO A 94 20.68 10.09 -16.17
N VAL A 95 21.36 11.16 -15.76
CA VAL A 95 21.98 11.26 -14.43
C VAL A 95 20.90 11.46 -13.35
N GLY A 96 19.97 12.40 -13.58
CA GLY A 96 18.88 12.68 -12.67
C GLY A 96 17.96 11.47 -12.49
N ARG A 97 17.58 10.80 -13.58
CA ARG A 97 16.79 9.54 -13.51
C ARG A 97 17.51 8.45 -12.70
N ALA A 98 18.84 8.32 -12.82
CA ALA A 98 19.62 7.39 -12.00
C ALA A 98 19.59 7.77 -10.50
N ILE A 99 19.65 9.06 -10.17
CA ILE A 99 19.55 9.56 -8.79
C ILE A 99 18.15 9.25 -8.22
N VAL A 100 17.08 9.61 -8.94
CA VAL A 100 15.69 9.35 -8.53
C VAL A 100 15.49 7.84 -8.31
N ARG A 101 15.87 7.00 -9.27
CA ARG A 101 15.80 5.54 -9.12
C ARG A 101 16.52 5.03 -7.88
N GLY A 102 17.74 5.55 -7.60
CA GLY A 102 18.50 5.18 -6.40
C GLY A 102 17.80 5.58 -5.10
N LEU A 103 17.06 6.71 -5.11
CA LEU A 103 16.24 7.15 -3.99
C LEU A 103 15.03 6.23 -3.80
N LEU A 104 14.25 6.01 -4.85
CA LEU A 104 13.06 5.13 -4.81
C LEU A 104 13.43 3.72 -4.34
N ARG A 105 14.54 3.16 -4.85
CA ARG A 105 15.05 1.86 -4.40
C ARG A 105 15.30 1.84 -2.89
N LYS A 106 15.97 2.85 -2.34
CA LYS A 106 16.22 2.93 -0.88
C LYS A 106 14.94 2.99 -0.08
N ARG A 107 13.92 3.68 -0.61
CA ARG A 107 12.60 3.78 0.02
C ARG A 107 11.86 2.44 0.02
N ALA A 108 11.84 1.75 -1.13
CA ALA A 108 11.30 0.41 -1.22
C ALA A 108 12.03 -0.58 -0.28
N GLN A 109 13.33 -0.45 -0.13
CA GLN A 109 14.12 -1.25 0.82
C GLN A 109 13.78 -0.91 2.29
N GLN A 110 13.37 0.32 2.60
CA GLN A 110 12.85 0.66 3.94
C GLN A 110 11.50 0.00 4.20
N GLN A 111 10.60 -0.08 3.19
CA GLN A 111 9.36 -0.85 3.29
C GLN A 111 9.69 -2.32 3.64
N LEU A 112 10.61 -2.96 2.89
CA LEU A 112 11.01 -4.33 3.19
C LEU A 112 11.59 -4.48 4.59
N ALA A 113 12.48 -3.59 5.01
CA ALA A 113 13.13 -3.65 6.32
C ALA A 113 12.13 -3.51 7.49
N SER A 114 10.97 -2.86 7.26
CA SER A 114 9.88 -2.76 8.24
C SER A 114 8.84 -3.89 8.14
N GLY A 115 9.14 -4.95 7.38
CA GLY A 115 8.26 -6.11 7.27
C GLY A 115 7.26 -6.06 6.12
N VAL A 116 7.30 -5.05 5.26
CA VAL A 116 6.43 -4.98 4.07
C VAL A 116 7.08 -5.72 2.91
N THR A 117 6.58 -6.90 2.59
CA THR A 117 7.16 -7.76 1.53
C THR A 117 6.55 -7.52 0.14
N THR A 118 5.40 -6.86 0.07
CA THR A 118 4.76 -6.46 -1.19
C THR A 118 4.25 -5.03 -1.09
N VAL A 119 4.49 -4.23 -2.13
CA VAL A 119 3.99 -2.85 -2.24
C VAL A 119 3.34 -2.62 -3.59
N ARG A 120 2.26 -1.81 -3.64
CA ARG A 120 1.68 -1.27 -4.86
C ARG A 120 1.96 0.23 -4.93
N GLY A 121 2.70 0.65 -5.96
CA GLY A 121 2.96 2.04 -6.27
C GLY A 121 1.68 2.77 -6.68
N ALA A 122 1.53 4.01 -6.24
CA ALA A 122 0.37 4.86 -6.50
C ALA A 122 0.70 6.12 -7.33
N GLY A 123 1.82 6.08 -8.02
CA GLY A 123 2.38 7.17 -8.82
C GLY A 123 3.75 7.58 -8.31
N ASP A 124 4.75 7.44 -9.15
CA ASP A 124 6.13 7.88 -8.87
C ASP A 124 6.73 8.59 -10.08
N PRO A 125 7.64 9.56 -9.87
CA PRO A 125 8.16 10.35 -10.98
C PRO A 125 9.09 9.55 -11.90
N LEU A 126 9.09 9.94 -13.18
CA LEU A 126 10.05 9.49 -14.20
C LEU A 126 10.06 7.96 -14.42
N TYR A 127 8.95 7.27 -14.14
CA TYR A 127 8.84 5.80 -14.22
C TYR A 127 9.90 5.07 -13.38
N GLY A 128 10.33 5.72 -12.31
CA GLY A 128 11.44 5.24 -11.49
C GLY A 128 11.09 3.99 -10.69
N ASP A 129 9.85 3.82 -10.27
CA ASP A 129 9.30 2.63 -9.61
C ASP A 129 9.37 1.39 -10.51
N ILE A 130 9.03 1.52 -11.80
CA ILE A 130 9.15 0.45 -12.81
C ILE A 130 10.61 -0.02 -12.91
N ALA A 131 11.54 0.92 -13.03
CA ALA A 131 12.95 0.59 -13.09
C ALA A 131 13.47 -0.10 -11.81
N VAL A 132 12.97 0.31 -10.63
CA VAL A 132 13.31 -0.31 -9.34
C VAL A 132 12.73 -1.71 -9.24
N ARG A 133 11.48 -1.92 -9.64
CA ARG A 133 10.85 -3.24 -9.73
C ARG A 133 11.69 -4.19 -10.59
N ASP A 134 12.12 -3.74 -11.75
CA ASP A 134 12.92 -4.55 -12.68
C ASP A 134 14.30 -4.89 -12.10
N GLU A 135 14.92 -3.98 -11.33
CA GLU A 135 16.17 -4.26 -10.59
C GLU A 135 15.95 -5.35 -9.53
N PHE A 136 14.84 -5.32 -8.79
CA PHE A 136 14.50 -6.35 -7.80
C PHE A 136 14.18 -7.69 -8.45
N ASN A 137 13.39 -7.69 -9.53
CA ASN A 137 13.04 -8.91 -10.27
C ASN A 137 14.25 -9.57 -10.95
N ALA A 138 15.23 -8.76 -11.37
CA ALA A 138 16.49 -9.26 -11.92
C ALA A 138 17.49 -9.72 -10.84
N GLY A 139 17.14 -9.66 -9.54
CA GLY A 139 18.01 -10.04 -8.43
C GLY A 139 19.21 -9.11 -8.22
N LYS A 140 19.23 -7.92 -8.84
CA LYS A 140 20.32 -6.95 -8.67
C LYS A 140 20.37 -6.38 -7.24
N HIS A 141 19.24 -6.30 -6.60
CA HIS A 141 19.06 -5.83 -5.23
C HIS A 141 17.95 -6.62 -4.56
N VAL A 142 18.05 -6.80 -3.24
CA VAL A 142 16.95 -7.32 -2.42
C VAL A 142 15.98 -6.16 -2.13
N GLY A 143 14.70 -6.39 -2.37
CA GLY A 143 13.61 -5.45 -2.13
C GLY A 143 12.25 -6.16 -2.08
N PRO A 144 11.16 -5.46 -1.74
CA PRO A 144 9.83 -6.03 -1.74
C PRO A 144 9.39 -6.42 -3.16
N ARG A 145 8.37 -7.26 -3.28
CA ARG A 145 7.60 -7.39 -4.51
C ARG A 145 6.95 -6.04 -4.80
N LEU A 146 7.26 -5.44 -5.93
CA LEU A 146 6.75 -4.11 -6.29
C LEU A 146 5.81 -4.25 -7.49
N ILE A 147 4.57 -3.80 -7.31
CA ILE A 147 3.58 -3.59 -8.37
C ILE A 147 3.67 -2.11 -8.75
N ALA A 148 4.26 -1.81 -9.88
CA ALA A 148 4.61 -0.46 -10.27
C ALA A 148 3.52 0.19 -11.12
N SER A 149 3.15 1.43 -10.81
CA SER A 149 2.19 2.22 -11.59
C SER A 149 2.85 3.17 -12.60
N GLY A 150 4.14 3.43 -12.45
CA GLY A 150 4.77 4.53 -13.17
C GLY A 150 4.20 5.89 -12.75
N THR A 151 3.99 6.78 -13.71
CA THR A 151 3.27 8.04 -13.46
C THR A 151 1.75 7.81 -13.52
N GLY A 152 0.99 8.60 -12.73
CA GLY A 152 -0.47 8.59 -12.83
C GLY A 152 -1.00 9.45 -13.97
N VAL A 153 -2.33 9.45 -14.15
CA VAL A 153 -3.06 10.31 -15.07
C VAL A 153 -3.97 11.24 -14.27
N THR A 154 -3.89 12.53 -14.55
CA THR A 154 -4.72 13.59 -13.98
C THR A 154 -5.23 14.52 -15.09
N VAL A 155 -5.92 15.59 -14.72
CA VAL A 155 -6.45 16.61 -15.64
C VAL A 155 -5.88 17.98 -15.30
N PRO A 156 -6.07 19.03 -16.13
CA PRO A 156 -5.65 20.38 -15.79
C PRO A 156 -6.21 20.83 -14.43
N GLY A 157 -5.33 21.28 -13.52
CA GLY A 157 -5.68 21.62 -12.12
C GLY A 157 -6.06 20.43 -11.23
N GLY A 158 -5.82 19.20 -11.67
CA GLY A 158 -6.03 18.01 -10.88
C GLY A 158 -4.86 17.68 -9.95
N HIS A 159 -5.13 16.82 -8.97
CA HIS A 159 -4.14 16.39 -7.97
C HIS A 159 -2.93 15.71 -8.61
N GLY A 160 -1.75 15.95 -8.06
CA GLY A 160 -0.48 15.34 -8.49
C GLY A 160 0.09 15.83 -9.80
N ALA A 161 -0.54 16.81 -10.45
CA ALA A 161 -0.14 17.35 -11.75
C ALA A 161 1.32 17.81 -11.78
N GLY A 162 2.10 17.29 -12.73
CA GLY A 162 3.50 17.67 -12.94
C GLY A 162 4.51 17.14 -11.94
N LEU A 163 4.09 16.42 -10.90
CA LEU A 163 4.98 15.75 -9.94
C LEU A 163 5.04 14.24 -10.21
N PHE A 164 3.92 13.57 -10.08
CA PHE A 164 3.78 12.11 -10.27
C PHE A 164 2.58 11.73 -11.15
N ALA A 165 1.95 12.72 -11.81
CA ALA A 165 0.88 12.47 -12.76
C ALA A 165 1.04 13.33 -14.03
N GLN A 166 0.67 12.75 -15.16
CA GLN A 166 0.59 13.40 -16.47
C GLN A 166 -0.82 13.95 -16.68
N ILE A 167 -0.92 15.07 -17.42
CA ILE A 167 -2.18 15.79 -17.62
C ILE A 167 -2.81 15.33 -18.93
N ALA A 168 -4.04 14.80 -18.83
CA ALA A 168 -4.91 14.52 -19.97
C ALA A 168 -5.89 15.69 -20.16
N GLU A 169 -5.94 16.27 -21.33
CA GLU A 169 -6.85 17.37 -21.68
C GLU A 169 -8.16 16.88 -22.30
N SER A 170 -8.18 15.59 -22.72
CA SER A 170 -9.34 14.95 -23.37
C SER A 170 -9.42 13.45 -23.01
N PRO A 171 -10.56 12.78 -23.30
CA PRO A 171 -10.67 11.33 -23.20
C PRO A 171 -9.64 10.58 -24.07
N GLU A 172 -9.36 11.10 -25.26
CA GLU A 172 -8.38 10.54 -26.19
C GLU A 172 -6.96 10.62 -25.61
N ASP A 173 -6.60 11.77 -25.03
CA ASP A 173 -5.31 11.97 -24.35
C ASP A 173 -5.17 11.01 -23.16
N ALA A 174 -6.22 10.85 -22.36
CA ALA A 174 -6.19 9.92 -21.23
C ALA A 174 -5.93 8.48 -21.69
N ALA A 175 -6.59 8.04 -22.76
CA ALA A 175 -6.35 6.71 -23.32
C ALA A 175 -4.94 6.57 -23.94
N GLU A 176 -4.37 7.64 -24.52
CA GLU A 176 -3.00 7.63 -25.05
C GLU A 176 -1.97 7.56 -23.94
N LEU A 177 -2.12 8.37 -22.87
CA LEU A 177 -1.24 8.33 -21.69
C LEU A 177 -1.25 6.95 -21.02
N VAL A 178 -2.42 6.31 -20.91
CA VAL A 178 -2.51 4.92 -20.40
C VAL A 178 -1.68 3.96 -21.26
N ARG A 179 -1.78 4.07 -22.59
CA ARG A 179 -0.96 3.22 -23.50
C ARG A 179 0.53 3.49 -23.35
N GLU A 180 0.93 4.75 -23.19
CA GLU A 180 2.32 5.14 -22.93
C GLU A 180 2.82 4.56 -21.61
N ILE A 181 2.07 4.73 -20.51
CA ILE A 181 2.41 4.21 -19.20
C ILE A 181 2.55 2.68 -19.22
N ALA A 182 1.62 1.99 -19.89
CA ALA A 182 1.69 0.55 -20.11
C ALA A 182 2.91 0.13 -20.94
N ALA A 183 3.26 0.90 -21.99
CA ALA A 183 4.44 0.64 -22.81
C ALA A 183 5.76 0.80 -22.05
N HIS A 184 5.79 1.63 -20.99
CA HIS A 184 6.89 1.70 -20.03
C HIS A 184 6.94 0.49 -19.09
N GLY A 185 5.90 -0.35 -19.09
CA GLY A 185 5.84 -1.59 -18.32
C GLY A 185 5.15 -1.47 -16.97
N ALA A 186 4.22 -0.54 -16.78
CA ALA A 186 3.41 -0.46 -15.57
C ALA A 186 2.57 -1.74 -15.36
N ASP A 187 2.37 -2.13 -14.10
CA ASP A 187 1.54 -3.27 -13.69
C ASP A 187 0.10 -2.83 -13.36
N VAL A 188 -0.10 -1.55 -13.09
CA VAL A 188 -1.39 -0.93 -12.71
C VAL A 188 -1.43 0.51 -13.18
N ILE A 189 -2.61 1.03 -13.48
CA ILE A 189 -2.81 2.44 -13.86
C ILE A 189 -3.36 3.22 -12.66
N LYS A 190 -2.78 4.41 -12.40
CA LYS A 190 -3.26 5.36 -11.38
C LYS A 190 -3.96 6.54 -12.02
N LEU A 191 -5.19 6.82 -11.55
CA LEU A 191 -5.96 8.03 -11.88
C LEU A 191 -6.10 8.94 -10.66
N PHE A 192 -6.28 10.24 -10.90
CA PHE A 192 -6.63 11.24 -9.89
C PHE A 192 -7.96 11.87 -10.28
N VAL A 193 -9.05 11.43 -9.63
CA VAL A 193 -10.42 11.80 -9.99
C VAL A 193 -10.90 13.05 -9.26
N THR A 194 -10.52 13.20 -7.99
CA THR A 194 -10.84 14.40 -7.19
C THR A 194 -9.61 15.26 -6.92
N GLY A 195 -9.79 16.39 -6.23
CA GLY A 195 -8.69 17.15 -5.64
C GLY A 195 -8.02 16.39 -4.51
N GLY A 196 -7.08 17.03 -3.81
CA GLY A 196 -6.38 16.48 -2.65
C GLY A 196 -6.18 17.53 -1.56
N VAL A 197 -5.96 17.09 -0.31
CA VAL A 197 -5.79 18.00 0.85
C VAL A 197 -4.63 18.96 0.66
N PHE A 198 -3.53 18.50 0.05
CA PHE A 198 -2.30 19.31 -0.10
C PHE A 198 -2.42 20.42 -1.12
N ASP A 199 -3.28 20.26 -2.14
CA ASP A 199 -3.49 21.23 -3.22
C ASP A 199 -4.64 22.20 -2.93
N ALA A 200 -5.34 22.00 -1.79
CA ALA A 200 -6.56 22.71 -1.47
C ALA A 200 -6.31 24.17 -1.04
N GLU A 201 -6.97 25.09 -1.71
CA GLU A 201 -7.06 26.51 -1.36
C GLU A 201 -8.34 26.86 -0.59
N LYS A 202 -9.35 25.97 -0.62
CA LYS A 202 -10.66 26.14 0.01
C LYS A 202 -11.09 24.87 0.74
N VAL A 203 -11.93 25.05 1.76
CA VAL A 203 -12.55 23.94 2.47
C VAL A 203 -13.51 23.20 1.54
N GLY A 204 -13.44 21.86 1.54
CA GLY A 204 -14.21 20.97 0.66
C GLY A 204 -13.57 20.70 -0.71
N GLU A 205 -12.47 21.35 -1.03
CA GLU A 205 -11.82 21.23 -2.35
C GLU A 205 -11.23 19.82 -2.64
N PRO A 206 -10.74 19.04 -1.66
CA PRO A 206 -10.33 17.65 -1.90
C PRO A 206 -11.44 16.78 -2.50
N GLY A 207 -12.69 17.05 -2.13
CA GLY A 207 -13.85 16.34 -2.68
C GLY A 207 -14.32 16.83 -4.05
N VAL A 208 -13.74 17.91 -4.59
CA VAL A 208 -14.16 18.45 -5.90
C VAL A 208 -13.78 17.51 -7.03
N LEU A 209 -14.78 17.12 -7.82
CA LEU A 209 -14.57 16.32 -9.02
C LEU A 209 -13.70 17.13 -10.01
N ARG A 210 -12.54 16.60 -10.35
CA ARG A 210 -11.61 17.18 -11.32
C ARG A 210 -11.66 16.46 -12.66
N MET A 211 -11.63 15.12 -12.63
CA MET A 211 -11.68 14.28 -13.84
C MET A 211 -13.14 13.91 -14.15
N SER A 212 -13.59 14.18 -15.37
CA SER A 212 -14.95 13.79 -15.79
C SER A 212 -15.09 12.27 -15.97
N GLU A 213 -16.32 11.78 -15.96
CA GLU A 213 -16.60 10.36 -16.17
C GLU A 213 -16.09 9.87 -17.54
N GLU A 214 -16.18 10.70 -18.60
CA GLU A 214 -15.73 10.36 -19.94
C GLU A 214 -14.22 10.17 -20.00
N VAL A 215 -13.45 11.06 -19.37
CA VAL A 215 -11.98 10.97 -19.31
C VAL A 215 -11.55 9.74 -18.51
N ALA A 216 -12.16 9.53 -17.32
CA ALA A 216 -11.88 8.36 -16.49
C ALA A 216 -12.24 7.05 -17.19
N ARG A 217 -13.38 7.01 -17.90
CA ARG A 217 -13.83 5.84 -18.66
C ARG A 217 -12.88 5.50 -19.80
N ALA A 218 -12.44 6.48 -20.57
CA ALA A 218 -11.48 6.28 -21.66
C ALA A 218 -10.16 5.69 -21.16
N ALA A 219 -9.68 6.17 -19.99
CA ALA A 219 -8.50 5.62 -19.33
C ALA A 219 -8.72 4.17 -18.86
N CYS A 220 -9.85 3.89 -18.18
CA CYS A 220 -10.18 2.53 -17.72
C CYS A 220 -10.29 1.54 -18.87
N GLU A 221 -11.02 1.89 -19.93
CA GLU A 221 -11.15 1.03 -21.12
C GLU A 221 -9.80 0.77 -21.78
N ALA A 222 -8.93 1.76 -21.87
CA ALA A 222 -7.58 1.58 -22.43
C ALA A 222 -6.75 0.63 -21.57
N ALA A 223 -6.78 0.78 -20.23
CA ALA A 223 -6.09 -0.08 -19.29
C ALA A 223 -6.60 -1.53 -19.34
N HIS A 224 -7.92 -1.71 -19.29
CA HIS A 224 -8.52 -3.04 -19.28
C HIS A 224 -8.28 -3.81 -20.60
N ARG A 225 -8.25 -3.13 -21.75
CA ARG A 225 -7.84 -3.77 -23.02
C ARG A 225 -6.40 -4.28 -23.02
N LEU A 226 -5.55 -3.72 -22.16
CA LEU A 226 -4.16 -4.15 -21.95
C LEU A 226 -4.01 -5.15 -20.79
N GLY A 227 -5.11 -5.53 -20.14
CA GLY A 227 -5.12 -6.43 -19.00
C GLY A 227 -4.65 -5.79 -17.69
N LEU A 228 -4.59 -4.44 -17.63
CA LEU A 228 -4.18 -3.69 -16.44
C LEU A 228 -5.38 -3.26 -15.61
N SER A 229 -5.26 -3.36 -14.28
CA SER A 229 -6.23 -2.77 -13.36
C SER A 229 -6.01 -1.27 -13.19
N VAL A 230 -7.06 -0.58 -12.72
CA VAL A 230 -7.06 0.87 -12.49
C VAL A 230 -7.36 1.18 -11.04
N MET A 231 -6.49 1.95 -10.41
CA MET A 231 -6.69 2.54 -9.09
C MET A 231 -6.93 4.04 -9.20
N ALA A 232 -7.82 4.59 -8.38
CA ALA A 232 -8.15 6.02 -8.44
C ALA A 232 -8.13 6.70 -7.06
N HIS A 233 -7.44 7.83 -6.96
CA HIS A 233 -7.55 8.76 -5.84
C HIS A 233 -8.92 9.41 -5.84
N VAL A 234 -9.68 9.25 -4.76
CA VAL A 234 -11.05 9.74 -4.64
C VAL A 234 -11.37 10.09 -3.18
N GLU A 235 -11.76 11.34 -2.93
CA GLU A 235 -12.05 11.87 -1.60
C GLU A 235 -13.48 12.46 -1.48
N SER A 236 -14.43 11.99 -2.33
CA SER A 236 -15.85 12.37 -2.22
C SER A 236 -16.78 11.29 -2.75
N THR A 237 -18.01 11.25 -2.23
CA THR A 237 -19.10 10.35 -2.70
C THR A 237 -19.37 10.52 -4.20
N GLU A 238 -19.33 11.77 -4.70
CA GLU A 238 -19.51 12.04 -6.15
C GLU A 238 -18.33 11.47 -6.96
N GLY A 239 -17.10 11.65 -6.48
CA GLY A 239 -15.91 11.07 -7.10
C GLY A 239 -15.98 9.54 -7.14
N VAL A 240 -16.42 8.89 -6.05
CA VAL A 240 -16.62 7.42 -6.01
C VAL A 240 -17.63 6.99 -7.07
N ARG A 241 -18.77 7.72 -7.18
CA ARG A 241 -19.79 7.43 -8.21
C ARG A 241 -19.20 7.48 -9.62
N VAL A 242 -18.49 8.55 -9.95
CA VAL A 242 -17.87 8.73 -11.27
C VAL A 242 -16.81 7.64 -11.52
N ALA A 243 -15.95 7.36 -10.57
CA ALA A 243 -14.91 6.34 -10.71
C ALA A 243 -15.48 4.94 -10.95
N LEU A 244 -16.50 4.53 -10.18
CA LEU A 244 -17.14 3.22 -10.36
C LEU A 244 -17.87 3.11 -11.71
N ARG A 245 -18.57 4.17 -12.14
CA ARG A 245 -19.22 4.20 -13.45
C ARG A 245 -18.23 4.19 -14.60
N ALA A 246 -17.05 4.77 -14.41
CA ALA A 246 -15.96 4.72 -15.38
C ALA A 246 -15.27 3.35 -15.46
N GLY A 247 -15.42 2.48 -14.44
CA GLY A 247 -14.83 1.15 -14.42
C GLY A 247 -13.54 1.03 -13.58
N VAL A 248 -13.31 1.93 -12.64
CA VAL A 248 -12.16 1.84 -11.71
C VAL A 248 -12.25 0.58 -10.86
N ASP A 249 -11.14 -0.13 -10.68
CA ASP A 249 -11.06 -1.39 -9.93
C ASP A 249 -10.79 -1.17 -8.43
N THR A 250 -10.03 -0.14 -8.06
CA THR A 250 -9.81 0.20 -6.64
C THR A 250 -9.97 1.69 -6.37
N ILE A 251 -10.80 2.00 -5.38
CA ILE A 251 -11.00 3.36 -4.87
C ILE A 251 -10.01 3.58 -3.73
N GLU A 252 -9.08 4.49 -3.92
CA GLU A 252 -8.10 4.88 -2.91
C GLU A 252 -8.71 5.95 -2.00
N HIS A 253 -8.46 5.87 -0.69
CA HIS A 253 -9.05 6.73 0.35
C HIS A 253 -10.54 6.47 0.52
N GLY A 254 -11.34 6.88 -0.44
CA GLY A 254 -12.79 6.69 -0.43
C GLY A 254 -13.55 7.80 0.30
N ALA A 255 -14.85 7.64 0.35
CA ALA A 255 -15.78 8.58 1.00
C ALA A 255 -17.02 7.82 1.49
N PRO A 256 -17.89 8.42 2.35
CA PRO A 256 -19.09 7.79 2.84
C PRO A 256 -19.98 7.25 1.71
N MET A 257 -20.53 6.04 1.89
CA MET A 257 -21.28 5.34 0.86
C MET A 257 -22.79 5.57 1.02
N THR A 258 -23.43 5.95 -0.08
CA THR A 258 -24.89 5.90 -0.19
C THR A 258 -25.33 4.52 -0.67
N PRO A 259 -26.64 4.16 -0.55
CA PRO A 259 -27.16 2.92 -1.14
C PRO A 259 -26.86 2.77 -2.63
N GLU A 260 -26.86 3.88 -3.39
CA GLU A 260 -26.47 3.89 -4.80
C GLU A 260 -24.99 3.48 -4.98
N ILE A 261 -24.10 4.01 -4.16
CA ILE A 261 -22.66 3.66 -4.23
C ILE A 261 -22.46 2.17 -3.93
N VAL A 262 -23.13 1.64 -2.91
CA VAL A 262 -23.09 0.20 -2.59
C VAL A 262 -23.59 -0.65 -3.76
N ASP A 263 -24.66 -0.22 -4.43
CA ASP A 263 -25.18 -0.91 -5.62
C ASP A 263 -24.18 -0.89 -6.78
N LEU A 264 -23.51 0.25 -7.01
CA LEU A 264 -22.45 0.36 -8.03
C LEU A 264 -21.27 -0.60 -7.76
N TYR A 265 -20.83 -0.74 -6.52
CA TYR A 265 -19.79 -1.74 -6.17
C TYR A 265 -20.21 -3.18 -6.46
N ARG A 266 -21.51 -3.46 -6.39
CA ARG A 266 -22.09 -4.80 -6.65
C ARG A 266 -22.45 -5.06 -8.12
N GLY A 267 -22.10 -4.15 -9.01
CA GLY A 267 -22.41 -4.27 -10.44
C GLY A 267 -23.79 -3.77 -10.84
N GLY A 268 -24.36 -2.84 -10.06
CA GLY A 268 -25.62 -2.17 -10.38
C GLY A 268 -25.58 -1.39 -11.70
N ALA A 269 -26.73 -0.91 -12.12
CA ALA A 269 -26.91 -0.24 -13.41
C ALA A 269 -25.94 0.95 -13.59
N GLY A 270 -25.23 0.97 -14.71
CA GLY A 270 -24.29 2.03 -15.08
C GLY A 270 -22.83 1.75 -14.75
N THR A 271 -22.50 0.61 -14.12
CA THR A 271 -21.10 0.21 -13.92
C THR A 271 -20.50 -0.47 -15.14
N GLN A 272 -19.16 -0.38 -15.29
CA GLN A 272 -18.38 -1.05 -16.33
C GLN A 272 -17.52 -2.18 -15.74
N LEU A 273 -18.08 -2.95 -14.79
CA LEU A 273 -17.29 -3.93 -14.03
C LEU A 273 -16.85 -5.14 -14.85
N GLU A 274 -17.63 -5.59 -15.83
CA GLU A 274 -17.31 -6.73 -16.69
C GLU A 274 -16.82 -7.99 -15.94
N GLY A 275 -17.43 -8.29 -14.80
CA GLY A 275 -17.07 -9.41 -13.93
C GLY A 275 -15.96 -9.10 -12.91
N ARG A 276 -15.45 -7.87 -12.84
CA ARG A 276 -14.53 -7.42 -11.79
C ARG A 276 -15.29 -7.03 -10.52
N THR A 277 -14.60 -7.12 -9.39
CA THR A 277 -15.15 -6.71 -8.08
C THR A 277 -14.32 -5.54 -7.56
N PRO A 278 -14.85 -4.31 -7.61
CA PRO A 278 -14.14 -3.16 -7.09
C PRO A 278 -13.94 -3.25 -5.58
N SER A 279 -12.89 -2.61 -5.10
CA SER A 279 -12.55 -2.57 -3.67
C SER A 279 -12.19 -1.15 -3.20
N VAL A 280 -12.10 -0.98 -1.89
CA VAL A 280 -11.59 0.25 -1.25
C VAL A 280 -10.20 -0.02 -0.72
N THR A 281 -9.26 0.92 -0.89
CA THR A 281 -7.98 0.95 -0.17
C THR A 281 -8.05 2.03 0.90
N CYS A 282 -8.20 1.61 2.15
CA CYS A 282 -8.21 2.51 3.31
C CYS A 282 -6.78 3.02 3.59
N THR A 283 -6.65 4.33 3.82
CA THR A 283 -5.37 5.02 4.07
C THR A 283 -5.56 6.10 5.12
N ILE A 284 -5.63 5.73 6.39
CA ILE A 284 -5.90 6.67 7.49
C ILE A 284 -4.66 7.53 7.81
N SER A 285 -3.47 6.97 7.59
CA SER A 285 -2.19 7.56 7.97
C SER A 285 -1.97 9.00 7.49
N PRO A 286 -2.26 9.41 6.24
CA PRO A 286 -1.97 10.77 5.77
C PRO A 286 -2.87 11.84 6.38
N ALA A 287 -4.08 11.49 6.80
CA ALA A 287 -5.05 12.46 7.33
C ALA A 287 -4.89 12.72 8.84
N LEU A 288 -4.56 11.71 9.64
CA LEU A 288 -4.48 11.82 11.11
C LEU A 288 -3.56 12.92 11.64
N PRO A 289 -2.36 13.17 11.09
CA PRO A 289 -1.50 14.25 11.54
C PRO A 289 -2.15 15.62 11.42
N PHE A 290 -2.94 15.86 10.35
CA PHE A 290 -3.68 17.11 10.18
C PHE A 290 -4.80 17.28 11.22
N VAL A 291 -5.46 16.17 11.57
CA VAL A 291 -6.51 16.14 12.61
C VAL A 291 -5.93 16.40 14.00
N LYS A 292 -4.84 15.73 14.35
CA LYS A 292 -4.36 15.61 15.74
C LYS A 292 -3.24 16.58 16.11
N LEU A 293 -2.40 16.99 15.16
CA LEU A 293 -1.28 17.87 15.44
C LEU A 293 -1.62 19.35 15.20
N PRO A 294 -0.96 20.28 15.91
CA PRO A 294 -1.10 21.71 15.66
C PRO A 294 -0.43 22.12 14.33
N LEU A 295 -0.88 23.24 13.76
CA LEU A 295 -0.44 23.73 12.45
C LEU A 295 1.08 23.97 12.37
N GLU A 296 1.68 24.40 13.46
CA GLU A 296 3.13 24.67 13.55
C GLU A 296 3.96 23.40 13.31
N LYS A 297 3.42 22.23 13.66
CA LYS A 297 4.09 20.94 13.45
C LYS A 297 3.87 20.41 12.04
N THR A 298 2.63 20.48 11.57
CA THR A 298 2.29 19.97 10.23
C THR A 298 2.74 20.90 9.12
N HIS A 299 3.10 22.15 9.43
CA HIS A 299 3.35 23.21 8.44
C HIS A 299 2.18 23.41 7.46
N SER A 300 0.97 23.06 7.90
CA SER A 300 -0.26 23.17 7.10
C SER A 300 -0.98 24.50 7.35
N THR A 301 -1.88 24.85 6.43
CA THR A 301 -2.80 25.96 6.58
C THR A 301 -4.06 25.53 7.34
N GLU A 302 -4.84 26.49 7.86
CA GLU A 302 -6.17 26.24 8.44
C GLU A 302 -7.10 25.51 7.46
N VAL A 303 -6.99 25.85 6.17
CA VAL A 303 -7.78 25.20 5.10
C VAL A 303 -7.38 23.73 4.96
N GLN A 304 -6.09 23.42 4.93
CA GLN A 304 -5.60 22.05 4.84
C GLN A 304 -5.98 21.24 6.08
N LYS A 305 -5.93 21.83 7.27
CA LYS A 305 -6.38 21.18 8.50
C LYS A 305 -7.87 20.84 8.45
N ALA A 306 -8.72 21.83 8.10
CA ALA A 306 -10.17 21.59 8.00
C ALA A 306 -10.50 20.53 6.93
N ASN A 307 -9.78 20.51 5.82
CA ASN A 307 -9.92 19.46 4.82
C ASN A 307 -9.41 18.11 5.32
N GLY A 308 -8.33 18.08 6.09
CA GLY A 308 -7.82 16.89 6.75
C GLY A 308 -8.85 16.22 7.67
N ASP A 309 -9.59 17.03 8.45
CA ASP A 309 -10.69 16.55 9.30
C ASP A 309 -11.78 15.87 8.46
N ILE A 310 -12.26 16.52 7.38
CA ILE A 310 -13.30 16.00 6.48
C ILE A 310 -12.84 14.70 5.80
N VAL A 311 -11.62 14.68 5.27
CA VAL A 311 -11.08 13.52 4.55
C VAL A 311 -10.84 12.34 5.50
N CYS A 312 -10.30 12.58 6.70
CA CYS A 312 -10.10 11.54 7.70
C CYS A 312 -11.42 10.86 8.10
N GLU A 313 -12.46 11.65 8.40
CA GLU A 313 -13.80 11.12 8.68
C GLU A 313 -14.34 10.34 7.48
N GLY A 314 -14.16 10.88 6.26
CA GLY A 314 -14.59 10.24 5.02
C GLY A 314 -13.95 8.88 4.80
N ILE A 315 -12.64 8.75 4.99
CA ILE A 315 -11.87 7.49 4.85
C ILE A 315 -12.35 6.44 5.85
N VAL A 316 -12.45 6.82 7.13
CA VAL A 316 -12.89 5.90 8.19
C VAL A 316 -14.33 5.44 7.94
N GLN A 317 -15.24 6.35 7.57
CA GLN A 317 -16.63 6.01 7.27
C GLN A 317 -16.75 5.15 6.01
N SER A 318 -15.96 5.44 4.96
CA SER A 318 -15.88 4.61 3.75
C SER A 318 -15.53 3.16 4.06
N ALA A 319 -14.50 2.94 4.90
CA ALA A 319 -14.09 1.60 5.30
C ALA A 319 -15.19 0.87 6.12
N ARG A 320 -15.85 1.58 7.04
CA ARG A 320 -16.97 1.03 7.83
C ARG A 320 -18.16 0.65 6.94
N ASP A 321 -18.54 1.53 6.02
CA ASP A 321 -19.67 1.30 5.10
C ASP A 321 -19.36 0.12 4.17
N ALA A 322 -18.13 0.05 3.64
CA ALA A 322 -17.67 -1.04 2.79
C ALA A 322 -17.76 -2.38 3.50
N LEU A 323 -17.19 -2.48 4.72
CA LEU A 323 -17.23 -3.71 5.52
C LEU A 323 -18.67 -4.12 5.84
N ALA A 324 -19.53 -3.18 6.24
CA ALA A 324 -20.94 -3.45 6.52
C ALA A 324 -21.70 -3.92 5.28
N ALA A 325 -21.30 -3.47 4.08
CA ALA A 325 -21.89 -3.87 2.81
C ALA A 325 -21.26 -5.14 2.20
N GLY A 326 -20.24 -5.73 2.83
CA GLY A 326 -19.47 -6.86 2.28
C GLY A 326 -18.61 -6.50 1.06
N ILE A 327 -18.28 -5.21 0.89
CA ILE A 327 -17.36 -4.72 -0.14
C ILE A 327 -15.93 -4.92 0.38
N PRO A 328 -15.01 -5.48 -0.45
CA PRO A 328 -13.64 -5.72 -0.01
C PRO A 328 -12.91 -4.43 0.35
N VAL A 329 -12.18 -4.45 1.49
CA VAL A 329 -11.34 -3.35 1.96
C VAL A 329 -9.91 -3.84 2.07
N GLY A 330 -8.98 -3.15 1.42
CA GLY A 330 -7.54 -3.31 1.60
C GLY A 330 -6.94 -2.15 2.37
N LEU A 331 -5.65 -2.26 2.74
CA LEU A 331 -4.91 -1.25 3.49
C LEU A 331 -3.70 -0.74 2.69
N GLY A 332 -3.50 0.56 2.75
CA GLY A 332 -2.32 1.23 2.23
C GLY A 332 -1.96 2.45 3.08
N THR A 333 -0.71 2.91 3.02
CA THR A 333 -0.27 4.00 3.89
C THR A 333 -0.33 5.38 3.26
N ASP A 334 -0.29 5.46 1.93
CA ASP A 334 -0.03 6.69 1.20
C ASP A 334 1.30 7.34 1.61
N SER A 335 2.35 6.51 1.73
CA SER A 335 3.68 6.95 2.15
C SER A 335 4.24 8.01 1.21
N SER A 336 5.08 8.87 1.72
CA SER A 336 5.60 10.13 1.17
C SER A 336 4.81 11.37 1.56
N CYS A 337 3.53 11.24 1.90
CA CYS A 337 2.79 12.33 2.52
C CYS A 337 3.49 12.76 3.83
N PRO A 338 3.36 14.03 4.27
CA PRO A 338 3.86 14.46 5.57
C PRO A 338 3.42 13.52 6.69
N TYR A 339 4.35 13.14 7.56
CA TYR A 339 4.15 12.18 8.64
C TYR A 339 3.88 10.72 8.22
N VAL A 340 3.88 10.39 6.93
CA VAL A 340 3.73 9.01 6.46
C VAL A 340 5.06 8.49 5.93
N THR A 341 5.79 7.80 6.81
CA THR A 341 7.13 7.29 6.48
C THR A 341 7.07 6.00 5.65
N GLN A 342 8.23 5.56 5.17
CA GLN A 342 8.33 4.31 4.41
C GLN A 342 8.40 3.05 5.31
N TYR A 343 8.18 3.18 6.61
CA TYR A 343 8.30 2.08 7.59
C TYR A 343 7.12 1.98 8.56
N ASP A 344 6.05 2.72 8.31
CA ASP A 344 4.91 2.82 9.24
C ASP A 344 3.65 2.05 8.79
N MET A 345 3.78 1.01 7.93
CA MET A 345 2.62 0.18 7.58
C MET A 345 1.96 -0.43 8.83
N TRP A 346 2.73 -0.76 9.86
CA TRP A 346 2.20 -1.27 11.12
C TRP A 346 1.24 -0.27 11.82
N ARG A 347 1.51 1.05 11.67
CA ARG A 347 0.61 2.09 12.19
C ARG A 347 -0.70 2.13 11.43
N GLU A 348 -0.68 1.97 10.11
CA GLU A 348 -1.92 1.90 9.32
C GLU A 348 -2.79 0.71 9.77
N VAL A 349 -2.17 -0.47 10.01
CA VAL A 349 -2.87 -1.64 10.56
C VAL A 349 -3.48 -1.31 11.93
N ALA A 350 -2.74 -0.64 12.81
CA ALA A 350 -3.21 -0.23 14.13
C ALA A 350 -4.30 0.87 14.05
N TYR A 351 -4.17 1.82 13.14
CA TYR A 351 -5.20 2.85 12.90
C TYR A 351 -6.48 2.22 12.37
N PHE A 352 -6.38 1.28 11.44
CA PHE A 352 -7.53 0.55 10.94
C PHE A 352 -8.27 -0.19 12.07
N ALA A 353 -7.55 -0.94 12.91
CA ALA A 353 -8.15 -1.58 14.07
C ALA A 353 -8.84 -0.57 15.00
N LYS A 354 -8.15 0.52 15.32
CA LYS A 354 -8.59 1.53 16.28
C LYS A 354 -9.74 2.39 15.78
N TYR A 355 -9.62 2.95 14.58
CA TYR A 355 -10.57 3.95 14.06
C TYR A 355 -11.75 3.31 13.32
N VAL A 356 -11.53 2.23 12.57
CA VAL A 356 -12.64 1.50 11.93
C VAL A 356 -13.37 0.62 12.94
N GLY A 357 -12.66 0.11 13.94
CA GLY A 357 -13.25 -0.64 15.06
C GLY A 357 -13.28 -2.16 14.81
N VAL A 358 -12.26 -2.69 14.13
CA VAL A 358 -12.10 -4.13 13.89
C VAL A 358 -11.09 -4.74 14.88
N SER A 359 -11.06 -6.08 14.99
CA SER A 359 -10.07 -6.76 15.82
C SER A 359 -8.64 -6.66 15.23
N ASN A 360 -7.62 -6.82 16.08
CA ASN A 360 -6.22 -6.88 15.62
C ASN A 360 -6.01 -8.02 14.60
N ALA A 361 -6.63 -9.18 14.83
CA ALA A 361 -6.56 -10.31 13.89
C ALA A 361 -7.14 -9.94 12.53
N PHE A 362 -8.32 -9.30 12.48
CA PHE A 362 -8.94 -8.87 11.22
C PHE A 362 -8.09 -7.79 10.51
N ALA A 363 -7.54 -6.82 11.24
CA ALA A 363 -6.67 -5.81 10.65
C ALA A 363 -5.40 -6.42 10.05
N LEU A 364 -4.79 -7.38 10.73
CA LEU A 364 -3.61 -8.08 10.25
C LEU A 364 -3.95 -9.00 9.06
N HIS A 365 -5.08 -9.72 9.10
CA HIS A 365 -5.61 -10.46 7.96
C HIS A 365 -5.82 -9.56 6.73
N THR A 366 -6.35 -8.35 6.94
CA THR A 366 -6.55 -7.36 5.88
C THR A 366 -5.22 -6.94 5.26
N ALA A 367 -4.20 -6.63 6.09
CA ALA A 367 -2.87 -6.21 5.64
C ALA A 367 -2.03 -7.33 5.02
N THR A 368 -2.50 -8.57 5.01
CA THR A 368 -1.81 -9.75 4.48
C THR A 368 -2.65 -10.45 3.41
N ALA A 369 -3.51 -11.40 3.80
CA ALA A 369 -4.26 -12.23 2.86
C ALA A 369 -5.30 -11.47 2.03
N VAL A 370 -5.99 -10.47 2.61
CA VAL A 370 -6.97 -9.67 1.85
C VAL A 370 -6.23 -8.83 0.81
N ASN A 371 -5.19 -8.09 1.22
CA ASN A 371 -4.39 -7.28 0.30
C ASN A 371 -3.79 -8.15 -0.82
N ALA A 372 -3.29 -9.36 -0.50
CA ALA A 372 -2.79 -10.29 -1.52
C ALA A 372 -3.88 -10.65 -2.55
N ARG A 373 -5.09 -10.99 -2.09
CA ARG A 373 -6.22 -11.30 -2.99
C ARG A 373 -6.60 -10.12 -3.87
N LEU A 374 -6.67 -8.91 -3.31
CA LEU A 374 -7.02 -7.70 -4.04
C LEU A 374 -5.98 -7.32 -5.10
N LEU A 375 -4.73 -7.72 -4.90
CA LEU A 375 -3.64 -7.57 -5.86
C LEU A 375 -3.54 -8.73 -6.87
N GLY A 376 -4.44 -9.71 -6.82
CA GLY A 376 -4.37 -10.93 -7.65
C GLY A 376 -3.21 -11.86 -7.28
N LEU A 377 -2.67 -11.74 -6.07
CA LEU A 377 -1.54 -12.51 -5.55
C LEU A 377 -1.95 -13.52 -4.46
N GLY A 378 -3.25 -13.76 -4.27
CA GLY A 378 -3.74 -14.63 -3.19
C GLY A 378 -3.21 -16.05 -3.24
N ASP A 379 -2.95 -16.59 -4.44
CA ASP A 379 -2.35 -17.92 -4.62
C ASP A 379 -0.82 -17.90 -4.44
N GLU A 380 -0.19 -16.72 -4.48
CA GLU A 380 1.26 -16.57 -4.41
C GLU A 380 1.76 -16.20 -3.01
N THR A 381 1.02 -15.34 -2.27
CA THR A 381 1.47 -14.81 -0.96
C THR A 381 0.30 -14.41 -0.06
N GLY A 382 0.59 -13.83 1.11
CA GLY A 382 -0.39 -13.29 2.06
C GLY A 382 -0.82 -14.27 3.16
N THR A 383 -0.46 -15.55 3.07
CA THR A 383 -0.67 -16.56 4.12
C THR A 383 0.56 -17.47 4.26
N VAL A 384 0.71 -18.10 5.43
CA VAL A 384 1.75 -19.11 5.68
C VAL A 384 1.20 -20.49 5.30
N GLU A 385 1.25 -20.78 4.00
CA GLU A 385 0.74 -22.02 3.40
C GLU A 385 1.79 -22.68 2.51
N VAL A 386 1.81 -24.02 2.51
CA VAL A 386 2.70 -24.81 1.65
C VAL A 386 2.46 -24.48 0.18
N GLY A 387 3.53 -24.28 -0.56
CA GLY A 387 3.52 -23.93 -1.98
C GLY A 387 3.58 -22.44 -2.27
N LYS A 388 3.22 -21.57 -1.32
CA LYS A 388 3.29 -20.11 -1.49
C LYS A 388 4.73 -19.58 -1.38
N SER A 389 4.95 -18.40 -1.93
CA SER A 389 6.20 -17.65 -1.80
C SER A 389 6.53 -17.42 -0.32
N ALA A 390 7.77 -17.63 0.05
CA ALA A 390 8.25 -17.34 1.38
C ALA A 390 8.44 -15.83 1.58
N ASP A 391 7.30 -15.14 1.74
CA ASP A 391 7.17 -13.74 2.11
C ASP A 391 6.75 -13.72 3.59
N LEU A 392 7.73 -13.68 4.49
CA LEU A 392 7.55 -13.93 5.92
C LEU A 392 8.21 -12.84 6.76
N ILE A 393 7.62 -12.56 7.92
CA ILE A 393 8.25 -11.73 8.96
C ILE A 393 8.24 -12.47 10.30
N VAL A 394 9.19 -12.10 11.16
CA VAL A 394 9.27 -12.59 12.54
C VAL A 394 9.27 -11.40 13.48
N VAL A 395 8.42 -11.46 14.50
CA VAL A 395 8.33 -10.46 15.58
C VAL A 395 8.40 -11.16 16.95
N ASP A 396 8.91 -10.46 17.97
CA ASP A 396 9.17 -11.08 19.27
C ASP A 396 7.93 -11.13 20.19
N ALA A 397 6.95 -10.25 19.98
CA ALA A 397 5.72 -10.20 20.76
C ALA A 397 4.49 -10.54 19.91
N ASN A 398 3.37 -10.90 20.57
CA ASN A 398 2.13 -11.26 19.89
C ASN A 398 1.44 -10.04 19.27
N PRO A 399 1.40 -9.90 17.94
CA PRO A 399 0.72 -8.77 17.30
C PRO A 399 -0.81 -8.82 17.42
N LEU A 400 -1.39 -9.97 17.81
CA LEU A 400 -2.83 -10.06 18.08
C LEU A 400 -3.21 -9.40 19.41
N ASP A 401 -2.27 -9.36 20.37
CA ASP A 401 -2.47 -8.66 21.64
C ASP A 401 -2.20 -7.16 21.49
N ASP A 402 -1.11 -6.81 20.79
CA ASP A 402 -0.69 -5.43 20.52
C ASP A 402 -0.01 -5.32 19.15
N LEU A 403 -0.65 -4.61 18.23
CA LEU A 403 -0.15 -4.38 16.87
C LEU A 403 1.19 -3.61 16.84
N SER A 404 1.57 -2.93 17.93
CA SER A 404 2.89 -2.28 18.02
C SER A 404 4.06 -3.29 17.98
N ALA A 405 3.81 -4.58 18.23
CA ALA A 405 4.78 -5.67 18.02
C ALA A 405 5.32 -5.74 16.58
N LEU A 406 4.55 -5.24 15.60
CA LEU A 406 4.96 -5.16 14.19
C LEU A 406 5.97 -4.03 13.90
N ARG A 407 6.21 -3.13 14.85
CA ARG A 407 7.16 -2.01 14.69
C ARG A 407 8.59 -2.49 14.53
N ASP A 408 8.97 -3.50 15.32
CA ASP A 408 10.33 -4.01 15.39
C ASP A 408 10.39 -5.44 14.84
N VAL A 409 10.63 -5.56 13.54
CA VAL A 409 10.70 -6.84 12.86
C VAL A 409 12.09 -7.47 13.07
N ARG A 410 12.12 -8.66 13.67
CA ARG A 410 13.35 -9.42 13.96
C ARG A 410 14.00 -9.98 12.69
N HIS A 411 13.18 -10.55 11.80
CA HIS A 411 13.60 -11.12 10.52
C HIS A 411 12.58 -10.82 9.43
N VAL A 412 13.05 -10.66 8.21
CA VAL A 412 12.21 -10.54 7.01
C VAL A 412 12.70 -11.54 5.98
N MET A 413 11.79 -12.23 5.34
CA MET A 413 12.04 -13.00 4.13
C MET A 413 11.09 -12.51 3.03
N CYS A 414 11.61 -12.29 1.84
CA CYS A 414 10.82 -11.91 0.68
C CYS A 414 11.26 -12.72 -0.52
N ARG A 415 10.35 -13.50 -1.08
CA ARG A 415 10.64 -14.43 -2.18
C ARG A 415 11.86 -15.33 -1.88
N GLY A 416 11.98 -15.78 -0.64
CA GLY A 416 13.10 -16.59 -0.15
C GLY A 416 14.39 -15.82 0.16
N ALA A 417 14.50 -14.55 -0.21
CA ALA A 417 15.63 -13.72 0.18
C ALA A 417 15.53 -13.33 1.66
N PHE A 418 16.43 -13.88 2.48
CA PHE A 418 16.41 -13.70 3.93
C PHE A 418 17.22 -12.50 4.41
N VAL A 419 16.57 -11.59 5.13
CA VAL A 419 17.18 -10.44 5.81
C VAL A 419 17.17 -10.74 7.32
N GLU A 420 18.29 -11.20 7.85
CA GLU A 420 18.42 -11.68 9.22
C GLU A 420 18.18 -10.59 10.27
N ARG A 421 18.65 -9.38 10.00
CA ARG A 421 18.51 -8.23 10.91
C ARG A 421 18.18 -7.00 10.10
N PRO A 422 16.90 -6.83 9.74
CA PRO A 422 16.48 -5.66 9.00
C PRO A 422 16.76 -4.38 9.82
N ARG A 423 17.20 -3.33 9.15
CA ARG A 423 17.49 -2.05 9.80
C ARG A 423 16.66 -0.95 9.18
N VAL A 424 15.75 -0.41 9.96
CA VAL A 424 14.97 0.76 9.62
C VAL A 424 15.72 2.01 10.08
N LYS A 425 15.86 2.99 9.20
CA LYS A 425 16.37 4.31 9.58
C LYS A 425 15.19 5.17 10.04
N HIS A 426 14.94 5.17 11.32
CA HIS A 426 13.89 5.96 11.95
C HIS A 426 14.14 7.47 11.87
N ILE A 427 13.05 8.24 11.89
CA ILE A 427 13.02 9.69 12.01
C ILE A 427 12.44 10.00 13.38
N ALA A 428 13.29 10.08 14.40
CA ALA A 428 12.88 10.13 15.81
C ALA A 428 11.81 11.19 16.11
N GLU A 429 11.92 12.37 15.52
CA GLU A 429 10.95 13.47 15.71
C GLU A 429 9.55 13.09 15.20
N LEU A 430 9.48 12.40 14.04
CA LEU A 430 8.20 11.94 13.51
C LEU A 430 7.63 10.76 14.32
N ASP A 431 8.51 9.84 14.72
CA ASP A 431 8.10 8.69 15.53
C ASP A 431 7.48 9.13 16.85
N GLU A 432 8.08 10.12 17.55
CA GLU A 432 7.54 10.67 18.80
C GLU A 432 6.14 11.28 18.61
N GLU A 433 5.94 12.04 17.54
CA GLU A 433 4.66 12.68 17.24
C GLU A 433 3.60 11.66 16.82
N LEU A 434 3.97 10.67 16.01
CA LEU A 434 3.08 9.59 15.60
C LEU A 434 2.73 8.66 16.78
N ASP A 435 3.66 8.40 17.70
CA ASP A 435 3.40 7.65 18.94
C ASP A 435 2.42 8.43 19.83
N TRP A 436 2.58 9.75 19.92
CA TRP A 436 1.63 10.60 20.61
C TRP A 436 0.23 10.52 19.97
N ILE A 437 0.12 10.60 18.62
CA ILE A 437 -1.17 10.44 17.91
C ILE A 437 -1.80 9.08 18.24
N MET A 438 -1.02 8.00 18.24
CA MET A 438 -1.52 6.66 18.57
C MET A 438 -2.06 6.55 19.98
N SER A 439 -1.50 7.31 20.93
CA SER A 439 -1.95 7.33 22.34
C SER A 439 -3.27 8.09 22.53
N GLN A 440 -3.66 8.98 21.62
CA GLN A 440 -4.87 9.76 21.74
C GLN A 440 -6.14 8.90 21.58
N PRO A 441 -7.23 9.22 22.28
CA PRO A 441 -8.51 8.53 22.08
C PRO A 441 -9.03 8.75 20.65
N VAL A 442 -9.87 7.82 20.21
CA VAL A 442 -10.75 8.06 19.03
C VAL A 442 -11.72 9.16 19.46
N ALA A 443 -11.71 10.29 18.75
CA ALA A 443 -12.59 11.43 19.05
C ALA A 443 -14.03 11.11 18.69
#